data_3411e912b3cfd6f5855c02944e235ca7
#
_entry.id   3411e912b3cfd6f5855c02944e235ca7
#
_cell.length_a   1.000
_cell.length_b   1.000
_cell.length_c   1.000
_cell.angle_alpha   90.00
_cell.angle_beta   90.00
_cell.angle_gamma   90.00
#
_symmetry.space_group_name_H-M   'P 1'
#
loop_
_entity.id
_entity.type
_entity.pdbx_description
1 polymer ?
#
loop_
_entity_poly.entity_id
_entity_poly.type
_entity_poly.pdbx_seq_one_letter_code
_entity_poly.pdbx_strand_id
1 'polypeptide(L)'
;MCSKEHAFNKSVLPSQQIRELLRKKQIFSNLNFEEDQIQPSSIDLRLGSKAWRMRASFLPGIQRKVSSCISEFAMQEIDLSNGYILEKGSVYLVKLQENLNLPENIEGIANAKSSTGRLDLFTRLISDYCDEFDRVIKGYSGPLYAEI
;
A
#
# COMPACT_ATOMS: atom_id res chain seq x y z
N MET A 1 33.05 27.42 -12.68
CA MET A 1 31.59 27.31 -12.36
C MET A 1 31.40 25.96 -11.72
N CYS A 2 31.23 25.90 -10.42
CA CYS A 2 31.05 24.64 -9.68
C CYS A 2 29.55 24.31 -9.68
N SER A 3 29.14 23.30 -10.44
CA SER A 3 27.80 22.77 -10.40
C SER A 3 27.61 22.09 -9.03
N LYS A 4 26.83 22.71 -8.16
CA LYS A 4 26.36 22.09 -6.93
C LYS A 4 25.45 20.93 -7.34
N GLU A 5 25.99 19.73 -7.36
CA GLU A 5 25.19 18.52 -7.28
C GLU A 5 24.33 18.62 -6.00
N HIS A 6 23.04 18.73 -6.19
CA HIS A 6 22.09 18.63 -5.09
C HIS A 6 22.15 17.17 -4.61
N ALA A 7 22.92 16.94 -3.56
CA ALA A 7 22.86 15.71 -2.81
C ALA A 7 21.38 15.51 -2.40
N PHE A 8 20.73 14.51 -2.98
CA PHE A 8 19.40 14.10 -2.57
C PHE A 8 19.48 13.64 -1.12
N ASN A 9 19.07 14.51 -0.21
CA ASN A 9 18.90 14.15 1.20
C ASN A 9 17.82 13.07 1.26
N LYS A 10 18.21 11.81 1.48
CA LYS A 10 17.31 10.73 1.84
C LYS A 10 16.74 11.05 3.22
N SER A 11 15.55 11.60 3.27
CA SER A 11 14.87 11.94 4.51
C SER A 11 13.43 11.43 4.48
N VAL A 12 12.89 11.15 5.66
CA VAL A 12 11.47 10.80 5.82
C VAL A 12 10.64 12.07 5.62
N LEU A 13 9.54 11.94 4.89
CA LEU A 13 8.64 13.07 4.62
C LEU A 13 7.86 13.44 5.89
N PRO A 14 7.90 14.71 6.34
CA PRO A 14 7.05 15.17 7.42
C PRO A 14 5.58 15.32 6.96
N SER A 15 4.66 15.40 7.92
CA SER A 15 3.21 15.49 7.65
C SER A 15 2.82 16.61 6.70
N GLN A 16 3.52 17.76 6.71
CA GLN A 16 3.26 18.86 5.78
C GLN A 16 3.49 18.47 4.33
N GLN A 17 4.54 17.69 4.05
CA GLN A 17 4.83 17.20 2.71
C GLN A 17 3.87 16.08 2.31
N ILE A 18 3.44 15.22 3.24
CA ILE A 18 2.40 14.22 3.02
C ILE A 18 1.10 14.92 2.62
N ARG A 19 0.68 15.98 3.32
CA ARG A 19 -0.49 16.79 2.96
C ARG A 19 -0.36 17.41 1.58
N GLU A 20 0.84 17.82 1.19
CA GLU A 20 1.09 18.33 -0.16
C GLU A 20 0.92 17.24 -1.23
N LEU A 21 1.35 15.99 -0.96
CA LEU A 21 1.11 14.85 -1.85
C LEU A 21 -0.39 14.56 -2.01
N LEU A 22 -1.16 14.67 -0.93
CA LEU A 22 -2.62 14.54 -0.97
C LEU A 22 -3.25 15.66 -1.82
N ARG A 23 -2.85 16.90 -1.58
CA ARG A 23 -3.35 18.07 -2.33
C ARG A 23 -3.08 17.96 -3.83
N LYS A 24 -1.91 17.42 -4.21
CA LYS A 24 -1.51 17.18 -5.59
C LYS A 24 -2.08 15.89 -6.19
N LYS A 25 -2.89 15.15 -5.44
CA LYS A 25 -3.41 13.83 -5.84
C LYS A 25 -2.30 12.83 -6.22
N GLN A 26 -1.16 12.94 -5.57
CA GLN A 26 -0.06 11.97 -5.65
C GLN A 26 -0.26 10.81 -4.66
N ILE A 27 -1.05 11.04 -3.62
CA ILE A 27 -1.73 10.04 -2.81
C ILE A 27 -3.22 10.37 -2.92
N PHE A 28 -4.05 9.45 -3.31
CA PHE A 28 -5.47 9.72 -3.54
C PHE A 28 -6.35 8.51 -3.22
N SER A 29 -7.61 8.78 -2.92
CA SER A 29 -8.67 7.81 -2.67
C SER A 29 -9.99 8.35 -3.20
N ASN A 30 -10.95 7.46 -3.45
CA ASN A 30 -12.33 7.85 -3.77
C ASN A 30 -13.09 8.36 -2.53
N LEU A 31 -12.61 8.03 -1.34
CA LEU A 31 -13.14 8.51 -0.07
C LEU A 31 -12.26 9.62 0.48
N ASN A 32 -12.86 10.51 1.27
CA ASN A 32 -12.11 11.56 1.95
C ASN A 32 -11.10 10.96 2.91
N PHE A 33 -9.95 11.63 3.04
CA PHE A 33 -8.97 11.31 4.06
C PHE A 33 -9.42 11.86 5.40
N GLU A 34 -9.28 11.04 6.43
CA GLU A 34 -9.48 11.46 7.80
C GLU A 34 -8.24 12.17 8.34
N GLU A 35 -8.43 13.15 9.21
CA GLU A 35 -7.30 13.93 9.74
C GLU A 35 -6.31 13.06 10.55
N ASP A 36 -6.81 12.04 11.25
CA ASP A 36 -6.04 11.11 12.06
C ASP A 36 -5.29 10.04 11.24
N GLN A 37 -5.56 9.94 9.93
CA GLN A 37 -4.73 9.10 9.05
C GLN A 37 -3.34 9.68 8.83
N ILE A 38 -3.18 11.00 8.96
CA ILE A 38 -1.91 11.68 8.69
C ILE A 38 -1.13 11.79 9.99
N GLN A 39 -0.12 10.96 10.10
CA GLN A 39 0.80 10.93 11.23
C GLN A 39 1.98 11.90 11.01
N PRO A 40 2.83 12.19 12.00
CA PRO A 40 3.94 13.14 11.85
C PRO A 40 4.88 12.85 10.67
N SER A 41 5.06 11.58 10.30
CA SER A 41 5.96 11.17 9.22
C SER A 41 5.47 9.93 8.45
N SER A 42 4.18 9.63 8.51
CA SER A 42 3.55 8.52 7.79
C SER A 42 2.07 8.79 7.52
N ILE A 43 1.46 7.94 6.73
CA ILE A 43 0.02 7.93 6.49
C ILE A 43 -0.52 6.53 6.74
N ASP A 44 -1.61 6.44 7.50
CA ASP A 44 -2.32 5.19 7.75
C ASP A 44 -3.18 4.84 6.52
N LEU A 45 -3.00 3.62 6.01
CA LEU A 45 -3.77 3.11 4.88
C LEU A 45 -5.00 2.35 5.36
N ARG A 46 -6.06 2.35 4.56
CA ARG A 46 -7.35 1.74 4.91
C ARG A 46 -7.67 0.58 3.98
N LEU A 47 -8.27 -0.47 4.54
CA LEU A 47 -8.81 -1.56 3.74
C LEU A 47 -9.97 -1.05 2.87
N GLY A 48 -10.00 -1.48 1.62
CA GLY A 48 -11.13 -1.29 0.74
C GLY A 48 -12.20 -2.35 0.96
N SER A 49 -13.25 -2.30 0.19
CA SER A 49 -14.36 -3.28 0.26
C SER A 49 -14.09 -4.56 -0.51
N LYS A 50 -13.08 -4.58 -1.37
CA LYS A 50 -12.79 -5.71 -2.27
C LYS A 50 -11.59 -6.50 -1.79
N ALA A 51 -11.81 -7.81 -1.62
CA ALA A 51 -10.79 -8.74 -1.20
C ALA A 51 -10.86 -10.06 -1.99
N TRP A 52 -9.83 -10.86 -1.89
CA TRP A 52 -9.75 -12.20 -2.47
C TRP A 52 -9.11 -13.16 -1.47
N ARG A 53 -9.72 -14.35 -1.36
CA ARG A 53 -9.05 -15.48 -0.74
C ARG A 53 -8.03 -16.03 -1.74
N MET A 54 -6.78 -16.08 -1.35
CA MET A 54 -5.68 -16.48 -2.22
C MET A 54 -5.27 -17.93 -1.94
N ARG A 55 -4.77 -18.60 -2.96
CA ARG A 55 -4.25 -19.98 -2.84
C ARG A 55 -2.96 -20.02 -2.02
N ALA A 56 -2.15 -18.99 -2.12
CA ALA A 56 -0.90 -18.82 -1.40
C ALA A 56 -0.49 -17.33 -1.36
N SER A 57 0.43 -16.99 -0.47
CA SER A 57 1.17 -15.73 -0.51
C SER A 57 1.97 -15.61 -1.81
N PHE A 58 2.10 -14.40 -2.33
CA PHE A 58 2.83 -14.16 -3.58
C PHE A 58 3.44 -12.75 -3.63
N LEU A 59 4.41 -12.60 -4.51
CA LEU A 59 4.91 -11.30 -4.98
C LEU A 59 4.74 -11.25 -6.51
N PRO A 60 4.27 -10.13 -7.08
CA PRO A 60 4.07 -10.02 -8.53
C PRO A 60 5.38 -10.05 -9.32
N GLY A 61 6.48 -9.65 -8.68
CA GLY A 61 7.77 -9.43 -9.33
C GLY A 61 7.77 -8.15 -10.17
N ILE A 62 8.93 -7.80 -10.69
CA ILE A 62 9.18 -6.52 -11.37
C ILE A 62 8.47 -6.35 -12.73
N GLN A 63 7.89 -7.41 -13.27
CA GLN A 63 7.28 -7.40 -14.61
C GLN A 63 5.75 -7.52 -14.60
N ARG A 64 5.12 -7.76 -13.45
CA ARG A 64 3.70 -8.09 -13.38
C ARG A 64 2.94 -7.13 -12.47
N LYS A 65 1.66 -7.00 -12.75
CA LYS A 65 0.70 -6.35 -11.85
C LYS A 65 0.11 -7.36 -10.87
N VAL A 66 -0.25 -6.91 -9.70
CA VAL A 66 -1.00 -7.69 -8.70
C VAL A 66 -2.30 -8.24 -9.28
N SER A 67 -2.99 -7.46 -10.13
CA SER A 67 -4.22 -7.89 -10.80
C SER A 67 -4.06 -9.16 -11.64
N SER A 68 -2.91 -9.34 -12.30
CA SER A 68 -2.62 -10.56 -13.05
C SER A 68 -2.44 -11.76 -12.13
N CYS A 69 -1.80 -11.57 -10.97
CA CYS A 69 -1.64 -12.61 -9.96
C CYS A 69 -2.99 -12.97 -9.30
N ILE A 70 -3.87 -11.98 -9.08
CA ILE A 70 -5.24 -12.23 -8.60
C ILE A 70 -5.97 -13.16 -9.58
N SER A 71 -5.91 -12.88 -10.88
CA SER A 71 -6.57 -13.73 -11.89
C SER A 71 -6.06 -15.17 -11.92
N GLU A 72 -4.81 -15.39 -11.52
CA GLU A 72 -4.16 -16.69 -11.50
C GLU A 72 -4.34 -17.45 -10.18
N PHE A 73 -4.26 -16.74 -9.04
CA PHE A 73 -4.15 -17.36 -7.72
C PHE A 73 -5.36 -17.14 -6.81
N ALA A 74 -6.33 -16.30 -7.18
CA ALA A 74 -7.53 -16.11 -6.39
C ALA A 74 -8.44 -17.35 -6.43
N MET A 75 -8.90 -17.74 -5.26
CA MET A 75 -9.88 -18.83 -5.10
C MET A 75 -11.31 -18.31 -5.04
N GLN A 76 -11.48 -17.12 -4.45
CA GLN A 76 -12.78 -16.49 -4.23
C GLN A 76 -12.60 -14.98 -4.12
N GLU A 77 -13.50 -14.24 -4.75
CA GLU A 77 -13.67 -12.80 -4.53
C GLU A 77 -14.63 -12.57 -3.35
N ILE A 78 -14.34 -11.58 -2.52
CA ILE A 78 -15.04 -11.29 -1.27
C ILE A 78 -15.38 -9.81 -1.23
N ASP A 79 -16.63 -9.51 -0.83
CA ASP A 79 -17.05 -8.15 -0.50
C ASP A 79 -17.01 -7.96 1.02
N LEU A 80 -16.18 -7.01 1.46
CA LEU A 80 -16.00 -6.66 2.86
C LEU A 80 -16.97 -5.59 3.37
N SER A 81 -17.85 -5.04 2.53
CA SER A 81 -18.73 -3.91 2.88
C SER A 81 -19.62 -4.16 4.09
N ASN A 82 -20.02 -5.41 4.29
CA ASN A 82 -20.86 -5.82 5.42
C ASN A 82 -20.11 -6.63 6.48
N GLY A 83 -18.78 -6.57 6.46
CA GLY A 83 -17.91 -7.39 7.29
C GLY A 83 -17.75 -8.81 6.74
N TYR A 84 -16.64 -9.45 7.09
CA TYR A 84 -16.32 -10.81 6.66
C TYR A 84 -15.44 -11.48 7.73
N ILE A 85 -15.64 -12.76 7.94
CA ILE A 85 -14.83 -13.56 8.87
C ILE A 85 -13.65 -14.13 8.10
N LEU A 86 -12.44 -13.65 8.42
CA LEU A 86 -11.20 -14.22 7.89
C LEU A 86 -10.87 -15.51 8.64
N GLU A 87 -10.71 -16.60 7.91
CA GLU A 87 -10.40 -17.91 8.47
C GLU A 87 -8.91 -18.01 8.81
N LYS A 88 -8.60 -18.50 9.99
CA LYS A 88 -7.23 -18.76 10.42
C LYS A 88 -6.50 -19.71 9.45
N GLY A 89 -5.27 -19.34 9.10
CA GLY A 89 -4.43 -20.13 8.21
C GLY A 89 -4.74 -19.97 6.72
N SER A 90 -5.65 -19.06 6.37
CA SER A 90 -5.90 -18.65 4.99
C SER A 90 -5.21 -17.34 4.69
N VAL A 91 -4.87 -17.12 3.42
CA VAL A 91 -4.27 -15.88 2.92
C VAL A 91 -5.34 -15.06 2.22
N TYR A 92 -5.48 -13.80 2.59
CA TYR A 92 -6.39 -12.86 1.98
C TYR A 92 -5.62 -11.68 1.40
N LEU A 93 -6.00 -11.26 0.21
CA LEU A 93 -5.50 -10.05 -0.41
C LEU A 93 -6.63 -9.03 -0.42
N VAL A 94 -6.41 -7.88 0.17
CA VAL A 94 -7.39 -6.79 0.23
C VAL A 94 -6.88 -5.60 -0.57
N LYS A 95 -7.68 -5.11 -1.50
CA LYS A 95 -7.37 -3.85 -2.18
C LYS A 95 -7.54 -2.71 -1.20
N LEU A 96 -6.54 -1.83 -1.09
CA LEU A 96 -6.60 -0.66 -0.24
C LEU A 96 -7.43 0.46 -0.89
N GLN A 97 -7.90 1.39 -0.07
CA GLN A 97 -8.64 2.55 -0.55
C GLN A 97 -7.71 3.56 -1.23
N GLU A 98 -6.49 3.67 -0.75
CA GLU A 98 -5.50 4.60 -1.24
C GLU A 98 -4.82 4.06 -2.50
N ASN A 99 -4.58 4.97 -3.42
CA ASN A 99 -3.80 4.77 -4.63
C ASN A 99 -2.67 5.81 -4.66
N LEU A 100 -1.62 5.49 -5.37
CA LEU A 100 -0.46 6.35 -5.48
C LEU A 100 -0.22 6.80 -6.93
N ASN A 101 0.33 7.99 -7.06
CA ASN A 101 0.95 8.53 -8.28
C ASN A 101 2.16 9.36 -7.85
N LEU A 102 3.16 8.67 -7.33
CA LEU A 102 4.33 9.31 -6.72
C LEU A 102 5.27 9.91 -7.76
N PRO A 103 5.92 11.03 -7.46
CA PRO A 103 7.03 11.52 -8.27
C PRO A 103 8.25 10.59 -8.15
N GLU A 104 9.14 10.62 -9.14
CA GLU A 104 10.27 9.70 -9.26
C GLU A 104 11.32 9.80 -8.13
N ASN A 105 11.27 10.85 -7.34
CA ASN A 105 12.16 11.03 -6.19
C ASN A 105 11.57 10.53 -4.86
N ILE A 106 10.36 9.99 -4.86
CA ILE A 106 9.68 9.48 -3.66
C ILE A 106 9.47 7.97 -3.78
N GLU A 107 9.83 7.27 -2.73
CA GLU A 107 9.54 5.85 -2.50
C GLU A 107 8.83 5.69 -1.15
N GLY A 108 8.25 4.53 -0.89
CA GLY A 108 7.56 4.24 0.36
C GLY A 108 8.00 2.93 1.00
N ILE A 109 7.91 2.90 2.31
CA ILE A 109 8.05 1.68 3.12
C ILE A 109 6.80 1.59 3.98
N ALA A 110 6.20 0.41 4.03
CA ALA A 110 5.04 0.13 4.87
C ALA A 110 5.42 -0.73 6.08
N ASN A 111 4.62 -0.62 7.12
CA ASN A 111 4.67 -1.50 8.27
C ASN A 111 3.24 -1.76 8.74
N ALA A 112 3.00 -2.96 9.25
CA ALA A 112 1.75 -3.23 9.93
C ALA A 112 1.59 -2.31 11.16
N LYS A 113 0.38 -1.80 11.38
CA LYS A 113 0.07 -1.01 12.56
C LYS A 113 0.20 -1.89 13.82
N SER A 114 0.75 -1.34 14.90
CA SER A 114 0.97 -2.11 16.15
C SER A 114 -0.31 -2.72 16.70
N SER A 115 -1.46 -2.05 16.52
CA SER A 115 -2.77 -2.59 16.89
C SER A 115 -3.14 -3.88 16.14
N THR A 116 -2.73 -4.02 14.88
CA THR A 116 -2.92 -5.22 14.07
C THR A 116 -2.09 -6.38 14.63
N GLY A 117 -0.83 -6.10 14.98
CA GLY A 117 0.05 -7.11 15.61
C GLY A 117 -0.45 -7.61 16.96
N ARG A 118 -1.13 -6.76 17.76
CA ARG A 118 -1.76 -7.17 19.03
C ARG A 118 -2.91 -8.15 18.85
N LEU A 119 -3.51 -8.19 17.68
CA LEU A 119 -4.56 -9.15 17.30
C LEU A 119 -3.99 -10.42 16.66
N ASP A 120 -2.67 -10.57 16.65
CA ASP A 120 -1.96 -11.67 15.97
C ASP A 120 -2.30 -11.75 14.47
N LEU A 121 -2.59 -10.60 13.86
CA LEU A 121 -2.79 -10.46 12.42
C LEU A 121 -1.47 -10.06 11.77
N PHE A 122 -1.04 -10.87 10.82
CA PHE A 122 0.14 -10.59 10.03
C PHE A 122 -0.27 -9.88 8.73
N THR A 123 0.23 -8.68 8.51
CA THR A 123 -0.16 -7.85 7.37
C THR A 123 1.06 -7.38 6.61
N ARG A 124 1.06 -7.51 5.29
CA ARG A 124 2.11 -7.02 4.38
C ARG A 124 1.52 -6.20 3.25
N LEU A 125 2.22 -5.16 2.85
CA LEU A 125 1.87 -4.39 1.66
C LEU A 125 2.41 -5.08 0.40
N ILE A 126 1.59 -5.12 -0.65
CA ILE A 126 1.98 -5.54 -1.99
C ILE A 126 1.63 -4.44 -2.99
N SER A 127 2.55 -4.11 -3.87
CA SER A 127 2.37 -3.16 -4.96
C SER A 127 2.71 -3.79 -6.31
N ASP A 128 2.21 -3.20 -7.39
CA ASP A 128 2.53 -3.65 -8.75
C ASP A 128 4.04 -3.52 -9.03
N TYR A 129 4.58 -4.40 -9.85
CA TYR A 129 5.97 -4.37 -10.33
C TYR A 129 7.03 -4.37 -9.21
N CYS A 130 6.71 -4.99 -8.08
CA CYS A 130 7.60 -5.06 -6.92
C CYS A 130 7.85 -6.53 -6.53
N ASP A 131 9.10 -6.83 -6.19
CA ASP A 131 9.56 -8.14 -5.74
C ASP A 131 9.89 -8.17 -4.24
N GLU A 132 9.48 -7.12 -3.53
CA GLU A 132 9.63 -7.02 -2.08
C GLU A 132 8.28 -6.69 -1.43
N PHE A 133 7.99 -7.31 -0.29
CA PHE A 133 6.89 -6.90 0.58
C PHE A 133 7.19 -5.55 1.24
N ASP A 134 6.13 -4.83 1.58
CA ASP A 134 6.19 -3.59 2.35
C ASP A 134 6.98 -2.46 1.67
N ARG A 135 7.17 -2.57 0.37
CA ARG A 135 7.89 -1.59 -0.42
C ARG A 135 7.05 -0.99 -1.53
N VAL A 136 7.20 0.30 -1.72
CA VAL A 136 6.69 1.06 -2.86
C VAL A 136 7.87 1.68 -3.59
N ILE A 137 8.09 1.27 -4.82
CA ILE A 137 9.22 1.75 -5.64
C ILE A 137 9.09 3.23 -5.97
N LYS A 138 10.21 3.87 -6.29
CA LYS A 138 10.25 5.28 -6.72
C LYS A 138 9.34 5.51 -7.93
N GLY A 139 8.60 6.63 -7.90
CA GLY A 139 7.72 6.97 -9.01
C GLY A 139 6.53 6.03 -9.20
N TYR A 140 6.19 5.26 -8.20
CA TYR A 140 5.10 4.29 -8.29
C TYR A 140 3.76 4.96 -8.62
N SER A 141 3.07 4.42 -9.62
CA SER A 141 1.71 4.81 -9.97
C SER A 141 0.82 3.58 -10.06
N GLY A 142 -0.14 3.47 -9.16
CA GLY A 142 -1.06 2.33 -9.12
C GLY A 142 -1.76 2.13 -7.79
N PRO A 143 -2.57 1.04 -7.71
CA PRO A 143 -3.26 0.63 -6.50
C PRO A 143 -2.30 -0.03 -5.50
N LEU A 144 -2.71 -0.07 -4.25
CA LEU A 144 -2.03 -0.78 -3.17
C LEU A 144 -2.90 -1.94 -2.68
N TYR A 145 -2.26 -2.97 -2.16
CA TYR A 145 -2.92 -4.15 -1.61
C TYR A 145 -2.29 -4.53 -0.27
N ALA A 146 -3.12 -5.07 0.63
CA ALA A 146 -2.66 -5.68 1.87
C ALA A 146 -2.90 -7.19 1.81
N GLU A 147 -1.86 -7.97 2.05
CA GLU A 147 -1.97 -9.40 2.34
C GLU A 147 -2.18 -9.55 3.86
N ILE A 148 -3.14 -10.37 4.24
CA ILE A 148 -3.51 -10.66 5.63
C ILE A 148 -3.55 -12.16 5.84
#